data_2571872465b24a262d4e78668dcbf76a
#
_entry.id   2571872465b24a262d4e78668dcbf76a
#
_cell.length_a   1.000
_cell.length_b   1.000
_cell.length_c   1.000
_cell.angle_alpha   90.00
_cell.angle_beta   90.00
_cell.angle_gamma   90.00
#
_symmetry.space_group_name_H-M   'P 1'
#
loop_
_entity.id
_entity.type
_entity.pdbx_description
1 polymer ?
#
loop_
_entity_poly.entity_id
_entity_poly.type
_entity_poly.pdbx_seq_one_letter_code
_entity_poly.pdbx_strand_id
1 'polypeptide(L)'
;MVAPATASPPPDAAPAQPRGAEAYFRNIFDTVKSIAIGMRITLKYLFSKSVTIQYPYEKLTFAPRFRGIHEFEADKCIACDMCAKACPVDCIYIDKSAPRKIDKKTGKATGGELLRYAIDYQKCMFCALCTEPCPTDCIHMGKNHDLSSYSREDMVVEFHELDRQGLRTPIPLWVERNAPTIPWVAKEKKRLEAGELATTAADIPSV
;
A
#
# COMPACT_ATOMS: atom_id res chain seq x y z
N MET A 1 28.89 -12.18 -10.81
CA MET A 1 29.46 -11.72 -12.10
C MET A 1 28.29 -11.14 -12.91
N VAL A 2 28.20 -9.83 -13.00
CA VAL A 2 27.19 -9.12 -13.81
C VAL A 2 27.73 -9.03 -15.22
N ALA A 3 26.99 -9.55 -16.19
CA ALA A 3 27.37 -9.45 -17.60
C ALA A 3 27.46 -7.97 -18.01
N PRO A 4 28.41 -7.56 -18.81
CA PRO A 4 28.54 -6.18 -19.29
C PRO A 4 27.33 -5.87 -20.17
N ALA A 5 26.66 -4.74 -19.87
CA ALA A 5 25.58 -4.21 -20.68
C ALA A 5 26.10 -3.94 -22.10
N THR A 6 25.51 -4.62 -23.07
CA THR A 6 25.79 -4.35 -24.51
C THR A 6 25.30 -2.94 -24.79
N ALA A 7 26.24 -2.06 -25.16
CA ALA A 7 25.95 -0.71 -25.55
C ALA A 7 24.97 -0.71 -26.73
N SER A 8 23.87 0.02 -26.61
CA SER A 8 22.96 0.28 -27.71
C SER A 8 23.69 1.00 -28.85
N PRO A 9 23.47 0.63 -30.13
CA PRO A 9 24.11 1.31 -31.24
C PRO A 9 23.68 2.79 -31.29
N PRO A 10 24.56 3.68 -31.78
CA PRO A 10 24.26 5.12 -31.83
C PRO A 10 23.03 5.41 -32.69
N PRO A 11 22.20 6.42 -32.30
CA PRO A 11 20.91 6.73 -32.95
C PRO A 11 21.01 7.20 -34.42
N ASP A 12 22.23 7.41 -34.95
CA ASP A 12 22.44 8.04 -36.27
C ASP A 12 22.59 7.06 -37.42
N ALA A 13 22.44 5.76 -37.20
CA ALA A 13 22.50 4.74 -38.21
C ALA A 13 21.08 4.29 -38.67
N ALA A 14 20.18 5.23 -38.92
CA ALA A 14 18.92 4.89 -39.60
C ALA A 14 19.25 4.39 -41.00
N PRO A 15 18.80 3.18 -41.42
CA PRO A 15 19.07 2.68 -42.75
C PRO A 15 18.57 3.66 -43.80
N ALA A 16 19.44 3.96 -44.78
CA ALA A 16 19.12 4.90 -45.89
C ALA A 16 17.80 4.46 -46.57
N GLN A 17 16.81 5.31 -46.45
CA GLN A 17 15.49 5.01 -47.03
C GLN A 17 15.60 4.95 -48.54
N PRO A 18 15.11 3.88 -49.19
CA PRO A 18 15.11 3.78 -50.64
C PRO A 18 14.28 4.92 -51.21
N ARG A 19 14.81 5.62 -52.22
CA ARG A 19 14.16 6.73 -52.91
C ARG A 19 13.56 6.23 -54.20
N GLY A 20 12.28 6.51 -54.47
CA GLY A 20 11.60 6.14 -55.69
C GLY A 20 10.22 5.51 -55.47
N ALA A 21 9.51 5.24 -56.57
CA ALA A 21 8.16 4.66 -56.53
C ALA A 21 8.13 3.28 -55.85
N GLU A 22 9.15 2.44 -56.06
CA GLU A 22 9.25 1.14 -55.37
C GLU A 22 9.35 1.26 -53.86
N ALA A 23 10.07 2.26 -53.38
CA ALA A 23 10.16 2.54 -51.95
C ALA A 23 8.83 2.95 -51.37
N TYR A 24 8.08 3.75 -52.07
CA TYR A 24 6.74 4.18 -51.69
C TYR A 24 5.79 2.99 -51.52
N PHE A 25 5.72 2.12 -52.51
CA PHE A 25 4.86 0.92 -52.44
C PHE A 25 5.32 -0.06 -51.38
N ARG A 26 6.63 -0.24 -51.21
CA ARG A 26 7.17 -1.09 -50.12
C ARG A 26 6.76 -0.53 -48.75
N ASN A 27 6.91 0.77 -48.53
CA ASN A 27 6.51 1.41 -47.25
C ASN A 27 5.01 1.24 -46.99
N ILE A 28 4.15 1.40 -48.02
CA ILE A 28 2.72 1.15 -47.87
C ILE A 28 2.47 -0.31 -47.45
N PHE A 29 3.10 -1.26 -48.14
CA PHE A 29 2.93 -2.69 -47.84
C PHE A 29 3.39 -3.03 -46.44
N ASP A 30 4.56 -2.51 -46.01
CA ASP A 30 5.10 -2.74 -44.67
C ASP A 30 4.22 -2.08 -43.58
N THR A 31 3.66 -0.92 -43.89
CA THR A 31 2.71 -0.23 -42.99
C THR A 31 1.42 -1.05 -42.84
N VAL A 32 0.82 -1.49 -43.93
CA VAL A 32 -0.40 -2.33 -43.91
C VAL A 32 -0.16 -3.64 -43.18
N LYS A 33 0.99 -4.28 -43.44
CA LYS A 33 1.41 -5.50 -42.76
C LYS A 33 1.56 -5.28 -41.27
N SER A 34 2.20 -4.21 -40.84
CA SER A 34 2.39 -3.84 -39.42
C SER A 34 1.04 -3.61 -38.72
N ILE A 35 0.13 -2.87 -39.35
CA ILE A 35 -1.23 -2.67 -38.84
C ILE A 35 -1.99 -3.98 -38.74
N ALA A 36 -1.92 -4.85 -39.74
CA ALA A 36 -2.57 -6.17 -39.72
C ALA A 36 -2.04 -7.06 -38.60
N ILE A 37 -0.74 -7.04 -38.36
CA ILE A 37 -0.13 -7.76 -37.22
C ILE A 37 -0.66 -7.21 -35.90
N GLY A 38 -0.68 -5.88 -35.73
CA GLY A 38 -1.23 -5.24 -34.53
C GLY A 38 -2.70 -5.59 -34.29
N MET A 39 -3.53 -5.52 -35.33
CA MET A 39 -4.95 -5.91 -35.23
C MET A 39 -5.13 -7.38 -34.90
N ARG A 40 -4.31 -8.28 -35.45
CA ARG A 40 -4.35 -9.69 -35.09
C ARG A 40 -4.03 -9.96 -33.63
N ILE A 41 -3.06 -9.21 -33.05
CA ILE A 41 -2.71 -9.31 -31.63
C ILE A 41 -3.87 -8.84 -30.76
N THR A 42 -4.45 -7.68 -31.06
CA THR A 42 -5.59 -7.15 -30.30
C THR A 42 -6.82 -8.04 -30.40
N LEU A 43 -7.10 -8.58 -31.60
CA LEU A 43 -8.18 -9.53 -31.80
C LEU A 43 -7.99 -10.83 -30.98
N LYS A 44 -6.77 -11.35 -30.88
CA LYS A 44 -6.44 -12.47 -30.02
C LYS A 44 -6.78 -12.17 -28.56
N TYR A 45 -6.44 -10.98 -28.07
CA TYR A 45 -6.72 -10.59 -26.69
C TYR A 45 -8.20 -10.29 -26.44
N LEU A 46 -8.96 -9.89 -27.47
CA LEU A 46 -10.41 -9.72 -27.34
C LEU A 46 -11.13 -11.01 -26.92
N PHE A 47 -10.66 -12.16 -27.43
CA PHE A 47 -11.22 -13.48 -27.08
C PHE A 47 -10.48 -14.19 -25.93
N SER A 48 -9.48 -13.57 -25.35
CA SER A 48 -8.78 -14.13 -24.19
C SER A 48 -9.50 -13.78 -22.89
N LYS A 49 -9.28 -14.60 -21.84
CA LYS A 49 -9.79 -14.30 -20.50
C LYS A 49 -9.19 -12.96 -20.01
N SER A 50 -10.03 -12.13 -19.42
CA SER A 50 -9.59 -10.88 -18.78
C SER A 50 -8.56 -11.16 -17.66
N VAL A 51 -7.49 -10.36 -17.64
CA VAL A 51 -6.46 -10.38 -16.60
C VAL A 51 -6.73 -9.32 -15.53
N THR A 52 -7.62 -8.38 -15.84
CA THR A 52 -7.96 -7.27 -14.94
C THR A 52 -8.88 -7.72 -13.82
N ILE A 53 -8.68 -7.17 -12.65
CA ILE A 53 -9.52 -7.38 -11.47
C ILE A 53 -10.47 -6.19 -11.34
N GLN A 54 -11.73 -6.47 -11.05
CA GLN A 54 -12.79 -5.47 -10.94
C GLN A 54 -12.77 -4.82 -9.55
N TYR A 55 -11.71 -4.09 -9.25
CA TYR A 55 -11.63 -3.32 -8.02
C TYR A 55 -12.65 -2.14 -8.06
N PRO A 56 -13.42 -1.84 -7.01
CA PRO A 56 -13.35 -2.37 -5.64
C PRO A 56 -14.26 -3.59 -5.36
N TYR A 57 -14.95 -4.12 -6.36
CA TYR A 57 -15.89 -5.24 -6.18
C TYR A 57 -15.15 -6.56 -5.93
N GLU A 58 -14.01 -6.73 -6.57
CA GLU A 58 -13.09 -7.85 -6.38
C GLU A 58 -11.80 -7.35 -5.72
N LYS A 59 -11.32 -8.06 -4.70
CA LYS A 59 -10.05 -7.75 -4.03
C LYS A 59 -8.98 -8.76 -4.36
N LEU A 60 -7.75 -8.28 -4.45
CA LEU A 60 -6.57 -9.12 -4.56
C LEU A 60 -6.29 -9.84 -3.23
N THR A 61 -5.93 -11.10 -3.31
CA THR A 61 -5.33 -11.84 -2.20
C THR A 61 -3.84 -11.50 -2.14
N PHE A 62 -3.43 -10.81 -1.09
CA PHE A 62 -2.02 -10.43 -0.93
C PHE A 62 -1.20 -11.57 -0.32
N ALA A 63 0.08 -11.59 -0.67
CA ALA A 63 1.04 -12.52 -0.08
C ALA A 63 1.15 -12.29 1.46
N PRO A 64 1.52 -13.31 2.25
CA PRO A 64 1.63 -13.18 3.71
C PRO A 64 2.60 -12.09 4.18
N ARG A 65 3.62 -11.77 3.37
CA ARG A 65 4.61 -10.72 3.64
C ARG A 65 4.30 -9.40 2.94
N PHE A 66 3.04 -9.14 2.63
CA PHE A 66 2.65 -7.86 2.04
C PHE A 66 2.83 -6.73 3.05
N ARG A 67 3.41 -5.62 2.60
CA ARG A 67 3.63 -4.41 3.40
C ARG A 67 2.59 -3.36 3.02
N GLY A 68 1.40 -3.50 3.61
CA GLY A 68 0.33 -2.53 3.45
C GLY A 68 0.33 -1.46 4.55
N ILE A 69 -0.82 -0.88 4.78
CA ILE A 69 -1.01 0.12 5.83
C ILE A 69 -0.81 -0.52 7.20
N HIS A 70 -0.19 0.21 8.11
CA HIS A 70 0.07 -0.29 9.47
C HIS A 70 -1.24 -0.60 10.20
N GLU A 71 -1.20 -1.66 10.97
CA GLU A 71 -2.18 -2.01 12.00
C GLU A 71 -1.56 -1.75 13.36
N PHE A 72 -2.23 -0.99 14.19
CA PHE A 72 -1.72 -0.60 15.49
C PHE A 72 -2.71 -0.96 16.60
N GLU A 73 -2.21 -1.61 17.66
CA GLU A 73 -2.96 -1.96 18.85
C GLU A 73 -2.47 -1.11 20.03
N ALA A 74 -3.24 -0.07 20.36
CA ALA A 74 -2.86 0.88 21.42
C ALA A 74 -2.71 0.22 22.79
N ASP A 75 -3.58 -0.73 23.11
CA ASP A 75 -3.57 -1.46 24.38
C ASP A 75 -2.26 -2.21 24.66
N LYS A 76 -1.61 -2.70 23.60
CA LYS A 76 -0.32 -3.40 23.72
C LYS A 76 0.88 -2.47 23.75
N CYS A 77 0.68 -1.20 23.38
CA CYS A 77 1.77 -0.24 23.22
C CYS A 77 2.27 0.24 24.58
N ILE A 78 3.57 0.09 24.81
CA ILE A 78 4.25 0.56 26.02
C ILE A 78 4.98 1.89 25.85
N ALA A 79 4.70 2.64 24.79
CA ALA A 79 5.28 3.94 24.47
C ALA A 79 6.84 3.96 24.55
N CYS A 80 7.50 2.94 23.99
CA CYS A 80 8.96 2.76 24.12
C CYS A 80 9.79 3.53 23.08
N ASP A 81 9.18 4.16 22.08
CA ASP A 81 9.80 4.92 20.98
C ASP A 81 10.75 4.11 20.08
N MET A 82 10.81 2.80 20.20
CA MET A 82 11.74 2.00 19.39
C MET A 82 11.35 2.01 17.91
N CYS A 83 10.05 1.98 17.61
CA CYS A 83 9.54 2.09 16.24
C CYS A 83 9.85 3.46 15.60
N ALA A 84 9.71 4.55 16.35
CA ALA A 84 10.05 5.89 15.87
C ALA A 84 11.57 6.03 15.59
N LYS A 85 12.43 5.50 16.50
CA LYS A 85 13.89 5.50 16.32
C LYS A 85 14.37 4.63 15.17
N ALA A 86 13.65 3.55 14.85
CA ALA A 86 13.97 2.67 13.73
C ALA A 86 13.50 3.23 12.39
N CYS A 87 12.67 4.26 12.39
CA CYS A 87 12.15 4.87 11.17
C CYS A 87 13.21 5.72 10.49
N PRO A 88 13.64 5.40 9.25
CA PRO A 88 14.70 6.15 8.56
C PRO A 88 14.24 7.54 8.08
N VAL A 89 12.92 7.80 8.06
CA VAL A 89 12.32 9.05 7.56
C VAL A 89 11.57 9.84 8.63
N ASP A 90 11.68 9.44 9.90
CA ASP A 90 11.03 10.10 11.05
C ASP A 90 9.55 10.41 10.82
N CYS A 91 8.80 9.40 10.34
CA CYS A 91 7.37 9.57 10.03
C CYS A 91 6.44 9.15 11.19
N ILE A 92 6.97 8.68 12.32
CA ILE A 92 6.20 8.19 13.47
C ILE A 92 6.31 9.20 14.61
N TYR A 93 5.17 9.71 15.05
CA TYR A 93 5.06 10.68 16.13
C TYR A 93 4.43 10.02 17.35
N ILE A 94 5.12 10.06 18.49
CA ILE A 94 4.68 9.45 19.74
C ILE A 94 4.75 10.46 20.86
N ASP A 95 3.59 10.79 21.42
CA ASP A 95 3.50 11.63 22.63
C ASP A 95 3.12 10.77 23.83
N LYS A 96 3.78 10.98 24.94
CA LYS A 96 3.60 10.22 26.18
C LYS A 96 3.60 11.13 27.41
N SER A 97 2.87 10.74 28.43
CA SER A 97 2.71 11.54 29.66
C SER A 97 4.00 11.66 30.49
N ALA A 98 4.90 10.67 30.41
CA ALA A 98 6.19 10.70 31.11
C ALA A 98 7.25 9.89 30.34
N PRO A 99 8.54 10.24 30.44
CA PRO A 99 9.61 9.44 29.84
C PRO A 99 9.69 8.07 30.52
N ARG A 100 9.86 7.03 29.72
CA ARG A 100 10.00 5.66 30.20
C ARG A 100 11.21 5.53 31.13
N LYS A 101 10.98 5.06 32.34
CA LYS A 101 12.03 4.71 33.32
C LYS A 101 12.06 3.19 33.46
N ILE A 102 13.23 2.60 33.36
CA ILE A 102 13.44 1.19 33.66
C ILE A 102 13.97 1.10 35.09
N ASP A 103 13.19 0.52 35.98
CA ASP A 103 13.63 0.25 37.34
C ASP A 103 14.76 -0.78 37.30
N LYS A 104 15.95 -0.34 37.64
CA LYS A 104 17.16 -1.20 37.65
C LYS A 104 17.06 -2.40 38.63
N LYS A 105 16.14 -2.34 39.62
CA LYS A 105 15.95 -3.38 40.61
C LYS A 105 14.94 -4.46 40.21
N THR A 106 13.88 -4.08 39.49
CA THR A 106 12.79 -5.00 39.17
C THR A 106 12.75 -5.34 37.67
N GLY A 107 13.53 -4.68 36.84
CA GLY A 107 13.50 -4.82 35.37
C GLY A 107 12.18 -4.37 34.74
N LYS A 108 11.20 -3.94 35.54
CA LYS A 108 9.92 -3.46 35.02
C LYS A 108 10.06 -2.06 34.47
N ALA A 109 9.59 -1.89 33.26
CA ALA A 109 9.49 -0.58 32.66
C ALA A 109 8.25 0.13 33.18
N THR A 110 8.44 1.21 33.93
CA THR A 110 7.43 2.19 34.23
C THR A 110 7.49 3.24 33.13
N GLY A 111 6.55 3.19 32.20
CA GLY A 111 6.40 4.18 31.11
C GLY A 111 5.20 5.05 31.37
N GLY A 112 5.23 6.27 30.82
CA GLY A 112 4.06 7.11 30.76
C GLY A 112 2.99 6.47 29.85
N GLU A 113 1.76 6.88 30.08
CA GLU A 113 0.63 6.54 29.21
C GLU A 113 0.85 7.10 27.81
N LEU A 114 0.45 6.34 26.79
CA LEU A 114 0.48 6.79 25.41
C LEU A 114 -0.60 7.86 25.21
N LEU A 115 -0.21 9.07 24.87
CA LEU A 115 -1.14 10.18 24.62
C LEU A 115 -1.49 10.33 23.16
N ARG A 116 -0.51 10.04 22.28
CA ARG A 116 -0.67 10.18 20.82
C ARG A 116 0.21 9.19 20.11
N TYR A 117 -0.31 8.60 19.07
CA TYR A 117 0.44 7.80 18.11
C TYR A 117 -0.02 8.13 16.70
N ALA A 118 0.85 8.73 15.92
CA ALA A 118 0.53 9.14 14.56
C ALA A 118 1.62 8.69 13.58
N ILE A 119 1.20 8.37 12.36
CA ILE A 119 2.09 8.06 11.25
C ILE A 119 1.81 9.00 10.09
N ASP A 120 2.85 9.69 9.62
CA ASP A 120 2.79 10.53 8.43
C ASP A 120 3.04 9.67 7.18
N TYR A 121 1.96 9.31 6.50
CA TYR A 121 2.02 8.49 5.28
C TYR A 121 2.55 9.23 4.05
N GLN A 122 2.73 10.56 4.12
CA GLN A 122 3.40 11.31 3.07
C GLN A 122 4.90 11.03 3.04
N LYS A 123 5.48 10.68 4.20
CA LYS A 123 6.91 10.36 4.34
C LYS A 123 7.15 8.86 4.39
N CYS A 124 6.16 8.08 4.84
CA CYS A 124 6.31 6.64 5.05
C CYS A 124 6.59 5.91 3.73
N MET A 125 7.66 5.11 3.71
CA MET A 125 8.05 4.29 2.56
C MET A 125 7.62 2.82 2.69
N PHE A 126 6.82 2.48 3.67
CA PHE A 126 6.32 1.12 3.92
C PHE A 126 7.44 0.06 4.01
N CYS A 127 8.56 0.39 4.62
CA CYS A 127 9.73 -0.50 4.73
C CYS A 127 9.61 -1.61 5.78
N ALA A 128 8.63 -1.50 6.70
CA ALA A 128 8.39 -2.41 7.82
C ALA A 128 9.46 -2.40 8.94
N LEU A 129 10.48 -1.54 8.88
CA LEU A 129 11.53 -1.48 9.92
C LEU A 129 11.00 -1.08 11.30
N CYS A 130 9.83 -0.44 11.38
CA CYS A 130 9.20 -0.07 12.65
C CYS A 130 8.59 -1.27 13.37
N THR A 131 8.25 -2.35 12.67
CA THR A 131 7.61 -3.53 13.26
C THR A 131 8.61 -4.45 13.94
N GLU A 132 9.84 -4.56 13.43
CA GLU A 132 10.86 -5.48 13.95
C GLU A 132 11.32 -5.18 15.39
N PRO A 133 11.57 -3.91 15.79
CA PRO A 133 12.05 -3.60 17.14
C PRO A 133 10.92 -3.55 18.18
N CYS A 134 9.68 -3.79 17.81
CA CYS A 134 8.55 -3.70 18.74
C CYS A 134 8.54 -4.89 19.70
N PRO A 135 8.76 -4.69 21.04
CA PRO A 135 8.84 -5.81 21.98
C PRO A 135 7.47 -6.39 22.35
N THR A 136 6.38 -5.70 22.00
CA THR A 136 5.00 -6.09 22.33
C THR A 136 4.18 -6.43 21.09
N ASP A 137 4.79 -6.41 19.91
CA ASP A 137 4.12 -6.64 18.62
C ASP A 137 2.83 -5.81 18.46
N CYS A 138 2.86 -4.57 18.96
CA CYS A 138 1.70 -3.67 18.88
C CYS A 138 1.54 -3.00 17.51
N ILE A 139 2.57 -3.02 16.68
CA ILE A 139 2.55 -2.48 15.33
C ILE A 139 3.02 -3.52 14.34
N HIS A 140 2.25 -3.76 13.30
CA HIS A 140 2.58 -4.67 12.21
C HIS A 140 2.03 -4.15 10.88
N MET A 141 2.48 -4.76 9.78
CA MET A 141 2.02 -4.38 8.45
C MET A 141 0.74 -5.13 8.12
N GLY A 142 -0.32 -4.38 7.90
CA GLY A 142 -1.61 -4.93 7.48
C GLY A 142 -1.65 -5.29 6.00
N LYS A 143 -2.75 -5.89 5.59
CA LYS A 143 -3.03 -6.22 4.18
C LYS A 143 -3.80 -5.10 3.47
N ASN A 144 -4.23 -4.08 4.19
CA ASN A 144 -4.90 -2.94 3.60
C ASN A 144 -3.90 -2.08 2.81
N HIS A 145 -4.29 -1.62 1.63
CA HIS A 145 -3.46 -0.78 0.75
C HIS A 145 -4.17 0.50 0.34
N ASP A 146 -5.45 0.61 0.70
CA ASP A 146 -6.27 1.76 0.35
C ASP A 146 -6.09 2.87 1.38
N LEU A 147 -5.36 3.90 0.98
CA LEU A 147 -5.23 5.13 1.74
C LEU A 147 -5.28 6.29 0.75
N SER A 148 -6.41 6.93 0.66
CA SER A 148 -6.60 8.10 -0.20
C SER A 148 -7.23 9.24 0.57
N SER A 149 -6.77 10.45 0.32
CA SER A 149 -7.23 11.67 0.94
C SER A 149 -7.29 12.80 -0.08
N TYR A 150 -8.09 13.81 0.20
CA TYR A 150 -8.17 15.01 -0.62
C TYR A 150 -7.15 16.08 -0.23
N SER A 151 -6.60 16.00 0.98
CA SER A 151 -5.59 16.93 1.48
C SER A 151 -4.35 16.17 1.96
N ARG A 152 -3.22 16.87 2.01
CA ARG A 152 -1.98 16.29 2.55
C ARG A 152 -2.06 16.08 4.06
N GLU A 153 -2.76 16.96 4.74
CA GLU A 153 -2.88 16.93 6.20
C GLU A 153 -3.60 15.68 6.69
N ASP A 154 -4.60 15.20 5.94
CA ASP A 154 -5.34 13.97 6.25
C ASP A 154 -4.48 12.69 6.10
N MET A 155 -3.30 12.80 5.47
CA MET A 155 -2.36 11.67 5.37
C MET A 155 -1.53 11.46 6.65
N VAL A 156 -1.67 12.33 7.64
CA VAL A 156 -1.17 12.09 9.00
C VAL A 156 -2.26 11.37 9.78
N VAL A 157 -2.10 10.07 9.90
CA VAL A 157 -3.11 9.21 10.53
C VAL A 157 -2.86 9.10 12.02
N GLU A 158 -3.85 9.49 12.81
CA GLU A 158 -3.86 9.42 14.28
C GLU A 158 -4.41 8.08 14.76
N PHE A 159 -3.56 7.11 15.02
CA PHE A 159 -3.97 5.77 15.42
C PHE A 159 -4.61 5.70 16.80
N HIS A 160 -4.25 6.61 17.71
CA HIS A 160 -4.90 6.68 19.01
C HIS A 160 -6.38 7.12 18.91
N GLU A 161 -6.69 7.98 17.96
CA GLU A 161 -8.07 8.37 17.67
C GLU A 161 -8.85 7.24 16.97
N LEU A 162 -8.20 6.52 16.06
CA LEU A 162 -8.79 5.34 15.42
C LEU A 162 -9.10 4.23 16.43
N ASP A 163 -8.22 4.00 17.41
CA ASP A 163 -8.43 3.01 18.45
C ASP A 163 -9.65 3.35 19.34
N ARG A 164 -9.88 4.64 19.65
CA ARG A 164 -11.10 5.09 20.32
C ARG A 164 -12.38 4.79 19.54
N GLN A 165 -12.28 4.73 18.23
CA GLN A 165 -13.37 4.36 17.32
C GLN A 165 -13.46 2.85 17.09
N GLY A 166 -12.60 2.04 17.73
CA GLY A 166 -12.50 0.60 17.56
C GLY A 166 -11.87 0.17 16.22
N LEU A 167 -11.13 1.08 15.58
CA LEU A 167 -10.46 0.83 14.31
C LEU A 167 -8.97 0.62 14.53
N ARG A 168 -8.38 -0.35 13.85
CA ARG A 168 -6.93 -0.59 13.87
C ARG A 168 -6.21 -0.04 12.65
N THR A 169 -6.96 0.26 11.60
CA THR A 169 -6.45 0.79 10.33
C THR A 169 -7.34 1.92 9.84
N PRO A 170 -6.78 2.94 9.17
CA PRO A 170 -7.58 4.00 8.57
C PRO A 170 -8.46 3.46 7.45
N ILE A 171 -9.68 3.95 7.38
CA ILE A 171 -10.62 3.67 6.30
C ILE A 171 -10.48 4.77 5.25
N PRO A 172 -10.26 4.45 3.96
CA PRO A 172 -10.20 5.46 2.91
C PRO A 172 -11.52 6.23 2.77
N LEU A 173 -11.44 7.54 2.55
CA LEU A 173 -12.62 8.41 2.39
C LEU A 173 -13.55 7.96 1.25
N TRP A 174 -13.01 7.41 0.17
CA TRP A 174 -13.81 6.91 -0.94
C TRP A 174 -14.65 5.68 -0.57
N VAL A 175 -14.15 4.87 0.37
CA VAL A 175 -14.86 3.71 0.92
C VAL A 175 -16.06 4.16 1.73
N GLU A 176 -15.91 5.17 2.59
CA GLU A 176 -17.01 5.74 3.37
C GLU A 176 -18.12 6.28 2.45
N ARG A 177 -17.75 7.00 1.39
CA ARG A 177 -18.68 7.57 0.42
C ARG A 177 -19.47 6.51 -0.35
N ASN A 178 -18.83 5.40 -0.71
CA ASN A 178 -19.40 4.32 -1.51
C ASN A 178 -19.85 3.11 -0.66
N ALA A 179 -19.83 3.24 0.66
CA ALA A 179 -20.16 2.17 1.60
C ALA A 179 -21.44 1.38 1.27
N PRO A 180 -22.56 2.02 0.88
CA PRO A 180 -23.79 1.28 0.62
C PRO A 180 -23.74 0.42 -0.66
N THR A 181 -22.83 0.70 -1.58
CA THR A 181 -22.71 0.00 -2.87
C THR A 181 -21.70 -1.13 -2.86
N ILE A 182 -20.82 -1.19 -1.87
CA ILE A 182 -19.75 -2.17 -1.77
C ILE A 182 -20.08 -3.19 -0.65
N PRO A 183 -20.37 -4.46 -0.97
CA PRO A 183 -20.88 -5.44 0.00
C PRO A 183 -20.00 -5.66 1.22
N TRP A 184 -18.68 -5.69 1.05
CA TRP A 184 -17.76 -5.92 2.17
C TRP A 184 -17.65 -4.72 3.10
N VAL A 185 -17.78 -3.48 2.59
CA VAL A 185 -17.80 -2.26 3.40
C VAL A 185 -19.05 -2.18 4.25
N ALA A 186 -20.20 -2.53 3.68
CA ALA A 186 -21.46 -2.59 4.42
C ALA A 186 -21.41 -3.62 5.56
N LYS A 187 -20.72 -4.75 5.35
CA LYS A 187 -20.50 -5.77 6.37
C LYS A 187 -19.59 -5.25 7.49
N GLU A 188 -18.49 -4.59 7.15
CA GLU A 188 -17.55 -4.03 8.12
C GLU A 188 -18.21 -2.92 8.95
N LYS A 189 -18.97 -2.03 8.32
CA LYS A 189 -19.72 -0.99 9.02
C LYS A 189 -20.71 -1.59 10.04
N LYS A 190 -21.42 -2.65 9.68
CA LYS A 190 -22.31 -3.36 10.62
C LYS A 190 -21.56 -3.96 11.81
N ARG A 191 -20.35 -4.49 11.60
CA ARG A 191 -19.52 -5.03 12.69
C ARG A 191 -19.05 -3.93 13.64
N LEU A 192 -18.66 -2.78 13.11
CA LEU A 192 -18.30 -1.60 13.91
C LEU A 192 -19.49 -1.09 14.72
N GLU A 193 -20.66 -1.00 14.10
CA GLU A 193 -21.90 -0.60 14.78
C GLU A 193 -22.34 -1.62 15.87
N ALA A 194 -21.99 -2.90 15.68
CA ALA A 194 -22.23 -3.96 16.68
C ALA A 194 -21.21 -3.98 17.82
N GLY A 195 -20.18 -3.10 17.80
CA GLY A 195 -19.12 -3.05 18.79
C GLY A 195 -18.08 -4.18 18.67
N GLU A 196 -18.10 -4.92 17.58
CA GLU A 196 -17.02 -5.85 17.25
C GLU A 196 -15.82 -5.04 16.75
N LEU A 197 -14.67 -5.16 17.45
CA LEU A 197 -13.41 -4.59 17.01
C LEU A 197 -13.14 -5.02 15.55
N ALA A 198 -12.72 -4.07 14.72
CA ALA A 198 -12.34 -4.38 13.35
C ALA A 198 -11.26 -5.46 13.38
N THR A 199 -11.64 -6.65 13.00
CA THR A 199 -10.73 -7.78 12.93
C THR A 199 -9.74 -7.55 11.80
N THR A 200 -8.54 -8.08 11.99
CA THR A 200 -7.43 -7.98 11.03
C THR A 200 -7.88 -8.26 9.60
N ALA A 201 -7.21 -7.69 8.63
CA ALA A 201 -7.48 -7.88 7.18
C ALA A 201 -7.57 -9.37 6.74
N ALA A 202 -7.25 -10.32 7.64
CA ALA A 202 -7.42 -11.76 7.44
C ALA A 202 -8.90 -12.21 7.39
N ASP A 203 -9.80 -11.44 8.02
CA ASP A 203 -11.22 -11.80 8.12
C ASP A 203 -12.09 -11.15 7.03
N ILE A 204 -11.51 -10.36 6.14
CA ILE A 204 -12.22 -9.84 4.98
C ILE A 204 -12.34 -11.01 3.98
N PRO A 205 -13.54 -11.55 3.76
CA PRO A 205 -13.70 -12.67 2.85
C PRO A 205 -13.21 -12.28 1.46
N SER A 206 -12.32 -13.10 0.90
CA SER A 206 -12.05 -13.09 -0.53
C SER A 206 -13.35 -13.45 -1.25
N VAL A 207 -13.93 -12.48 -1.93
CA VAL A 207 -15.08 -12.70 -2.81
C VAL A 207 -14.61 -13.35 -4.10
#